data_4cf953804b8361879ec1ab9aa17eac37
#
_entry.id   4cf953804b8361879ec1ab9aa17eac37
#
_cell.length_a   1.000
_cell.length_b   1.000
_cell.length_c   1.000
_cell.angle_alpha   90.00
_cell.angle_beta   90.00
_cell.angle_gamma   90.00
#
_symmetry.space_group_name_H-M   'P 1'
#
loop_
_entity.id
_entity.type
_entity.pdbx_description
1 polymer ?
#
loop_
_entity_poly.entity_id
_entity_poly.type
_entity_poly.pdbx_seq_one_letter_code
_entity_poly.pdbx_strand_id
1 'polypeptide(L)' 'SDLELEVLELYLSGKSYQYIANMLNRDVKSIDNALQRVKRKLEKHLENRNN' A
#
# COMPACT_ATOMS: atom_id res chain seq x y z
N SER A 1 -1.82 -8.99 2.67
CA SER A 1 -0.75 -9.42 3.57
C SER A 1 -0.47 -8.36 4.64
N ASP A 2 0.25 -8.75 5.66
CA ASP A 2 0.59 -7.83 6.76
C ASP A 2 1.42 -6.66 6.26
N LEU A 3 2.34 -6.91 5.33
CA LEU A 3 3.15 -5.85 4.75
C LEU A 3 2.29 -4.83 4.01
N GLU A 4 1.34 -5.30 3.23
CA GLU A 4 0.44 -4.41 2.49
C GLU A 4 -0.36 -3.52 3.44
N LEU A 5 -0.84 -4.08 4.53
CA LEU A 5 -1.61 -3.32 5.51
C LEU A 5 -0.74 -2.25 6.19
N GLU A 6 0.46 -2.62 6.62
CA GLU A 6 1.37 -1.66 7.24
C GLU A 6 1.72 -0.52 6.30
N VAL A 7 2.02 -0.84 5.04
CA VAL A 7 2.33 0.18 4.04
C VAL A 7 1.14 1.11 3.83
N LEU A 8 -0.05 0.53 3.72
CA LEU A 8 -1.26 1.32 3.52
C LEU A 8 -1.52 2.27 4.68
N GLU A 9 -1.39 1.78 5.91
CA GLU A 9 -1.62 2.61 7.09
C GLU A 9 -0.66 3.80 7.14
N LEU A 10 0.62 3.57 6.86
CA LEU A 10 1.60 4.64 6.84
C LEU A 10 1.35 5.63 5.71
N TYR A 11 0.99 5.11 4.55
CA TYR A 11 0.68 5.96 3.40
C TYR A 11 -0.53 6.86 3.70
N LEU A 12 -1.58 6.32 4.26
CA LEU A 12 -2.78 7.08 4.59
C LEU A 12 -2.52 8.12 5.69
N SER A 13 -1.52 7.89 6.53
CA SER A 13 -1.13 8.87 7.54
C SER A 13 -0.25 9.98 6.96
N GLY A 14 0.00 9.99 5.65
CA GLY A 14 0.72 11.06 4.97
C GLY A 14 2.22 10.90 4.88
N LYS A 15 2.73 9.69 5.11
CA LYS A 15 4.17 9.46 5.06
C LYS A 15 4.64 9.26 3.63
N SER A 16 5.90 9.68 3.34
CA SER A 16 6.49 9.49 2.03
C SER A 16 6.90 8.03 1.82
N TYR A 17 7.08 7.65 0.56
CA TYR A 17 7.56 6.30 0.23
C TYR A 17 8.91 6.02 0.90
N GLN A 18 9.80 7.01 0.90
CA GLN A 18 11.12 6.85 1.51
C GLN A 18 11.00 6.62 3.02
N TYR A 19 10.14 7.37 3.68
CA TYR A 19 9.89 7.19 5.11
C TYR A 19 9.37 5.79 5.40
N ILE A 20 8.39 5.34 4.63
CA ILE A 20 7.79 4.02 4.81
C ILE A 20 8.84 2.93 4.60
N ALA A 21 9.65 3.08 3.55
CA ALA A 21 10.72 2.12 3.26
C ALA A 21 11.69 2.00 4.43
N ASN A 22 12.09 3.15 4.98
CA ASN A 22 13.00 3.16 6.13
C ASN A 22 12.36 2.53 7.37
N MET A 23 11.10 2.86 7.64
CA MET A 23 10.38 2.33 8.79
C MET A 23 10.25 0.81 8.74
N LEU A 24 9.97 0.28 7.57
CA LEU A 24 9.70 -1.15 7.40
C LEU A 24 10.94 -1.94 6.97
N ASN A 25 12.09 -1.26 6.89
CA ASN A 25 13.35 -1.86 6.48
C ASN A 25 13.23 -2.53 5.11
N ARG A 26 12.62 -1.81 4.17
CA ARG A 26 12.40 -2.24 2.79
C ARG A 26 12.90 -1.16 1.84
N ASP A 27 13.07 -1.50 0.56
CA ASP A 27 13.40 -0.47 -0.43
C ASP A 27 12.11 0.17 -0.96
N VAL A 28 12.28 1.33 -1.59
CA VAL A 28 11.14 2.12 -2.10
C VAL A 28 10.35 1.32 -3.14
N LYS A 29 11.03 0.52 -3.93
CA LYS A 29 10.35 -0.29 -4.95
C LYS A 29 9.38 -1.29 -4.33
N SER A 30 9.76 -1.90 -3.21
CA SER A 30 8.86 -2.80 -2.48
C SER A 30 7.62 -2.07 -2.00
N ILE A 31 7.80 -0.84 -1.51
CA ILE A 31 6.68 -0.03 -1.04
C ILE A 31 5.72 0.30 -2.20
N ASP A 32 6.28 0.71 -3.33
CA ASP A 32 5.48 1.01 -4.51
C ASP A 32 4.69 -0.21 -4.97
N ASN A 33 5.35 -1.37 -5.05
CA ASN A 33 4.68 -2.61 -5.45
C ASN A 33 3.56 -2.99 -4.48
N ALA A 34 3.79 -2.83 -3.18
CA ALA A 34 2.77 -3.14 -2.18
C ALA A 34 1.55 -2.22 -2.34
N LEU A 35 1.78 -0.93 -2.54
CA LEU A 35 0.69 0.02 -2.74
C LEU A 35 -0.08 -0.27 -4.02
N GLN A 36 0.59 -0.68 -5.07
CA GLN A 36 -0.09 -1.03 -6.31
C GLN A 36 -0.98 -2.26 -6.13
N ARG A 37 -0.52 -3.25 -5.37
CA ARG A 37 -1.33 -4.44 -5.09
C ARG A 37 -2.58 -4.06 -4.27
N VAL A 38 -2.42 -3.20 -3.28
CA VAL A 38 -3.54 -2.71 -2.48
C VAL A 38 -4.54 -1.97 -3.37
N LYS A 39 -4.03 -1.10 -4.23
CA LYS A 39 -4.88 -0.33 -5.14
C LYS A 39 -5.71 -1.24 -6.04
N ARG A 40 -5.09 -2.27 -6.61
CA ARG A 40 -5.80 -3.23 -7.46
C ARG A 40 -6.90 -3.96 -6.70
N LYS A 41 -6.61 -4.37 -5.47
CA LYS A 41 -7.61 -5.05 -4.64
C LYS A 41 -8.79 -4.14 -4.33
N LEU A 42 -8.52 -2.88 -4.04
CA LEU A 42 -9.57 -1.90 -3.77
C LEU A 42 -10.42 -1.64 -5.01
N GLU A 43 -9.80 -1.46 -6.15
CA GLU A 43 -10.52 -1.23 -7.40
C GLU A 43 -11.43 -2.41 -7.73
N LYS A 44 -10.92 -3.61 -7.58
CA LYS A 44 -11.69 -4.82 -7.84
C LYS A 44 -12.88 -4.94 -6.88
N HIS A 45 -12.66 -4.61 -5.62
CA HIS A 45 -13.71 -4.65 -4.60
C HIS A 45 -14.81 -3.63 -4.92
N LEU A 46 -14.42 -2.41 -5.33
CA LEU A 46 -15.37 -1.36 -5.68
C LEU A 46 -16.18 -1.72 -6.92
N GLU A 47 -15.56 -2.33 -7.92
CA GLU A 47 -16.26 -2.81 -9.10
C GLU A 47 -17.35 -3.82 -8.72
N ASN A 48 -17.01 -4.76 -7.84
CA ASN A 48 -17.98 -5.77 -7.40
C ASN A 48 -19.14 -5.15 -6.65
N ARG A 49 -18.90 -4.08 -5.91
CA ARG A 49 -19.97 -3.39 -5.18
C ARG A 49 -20.92 -2.65 -6.10
N ASN A 50 -20.45 -2.19 -7.24
CA ASN A 50 -21.26 -1.42 -8.18
C ASN A 50 -22.12 -2.29 -9.09
N ASN A 51 -21.96 -3.60 -9.02
CA ASN A 51 -22.78 -4.55 -9.75
C ASN A 51 -23.94 -5.06 -8.88
#